data_d66c5c96d085d7a8b4f0112fbde4b331
#
_entry.id   d66c5c96d085d7a8b4f0112fbde4b331
#
_cell.length_a   1.000
_cell.length_b   1.000
_cell.length_c   1.000
_cell.angle_alpha   90.00
_cell.angle_beta   90.00
_cell.angle_gamma   90.00
#
_symmetry.space_group_name_H-M   'P 1'
#
loop_
_entity.id
_entity.type
_entity.pdbx_description
1 polymer ?
#
loop_
_entity_poly.entity_id
_entity_poly.type
_entity_poly.pdbx_seq_one_letter_code
_entity_poly.pdbx_strand_id
1 'polypeptide(L)'
;QERPRPPFSPGLEISGKIIKVGKNVSNHKVGDLVMSIMKYGGYRSEVIVPSENTYKVPEKMPLTIAAGFPVTYGTAYSALVTKAKIKKGEICIILGATGGVGIAAIEIAKALGAKVIACGGDDTKLKSCTKKGANYVINYKKNILRNELARINIKEINVVIDMIGGQYSLDAVKSLKWNGRLVIVGFASGTIPDIPANRLLLKNASAI
;
A
#
# COMPACT_ATOMS: atom_id res chain seq x y z
N GLN A 1 14.32 -10.48 4.17
CA GLN A 1 13.99 -10.96 2.83
C GLN A 1 14.91 -12.12 2.47
N GLU A 2 14.33 -13.26 2.07
CA GLU A 2 15.10 -14.36 1.49
C GLU A 2 15.79 -13.86 0.22
N ARG A 3 17.10 -14.05 0.14
CA ARG A 3 17.86 -13.81 -1.09
C ARG A 3 18.08 -15.16 -1.77
N PRO A 4 17.38 -15.44 -2.88
CA PRO A 4 17.59 -16.68 -3.61
C PRO A 4 19.03 -16.73 -4.15
N ARG A 5 19.62 -17.93 -4.22
CA ARG A 5 20.97 -18.12 -4.78
C ARG A 5 20.93 -17.89 -6.29
N PRO A 6 21.88 -17.14 -6.87
CA PRO A 6 22.01 -17.05 -8.33
C PRO A 6 22.35 -18.42 -8.96
N PRO A 7 21.88 -18.66 -10.22
CA PRO A 7 21.04 -17.78 -11.02
C PRO A 7 19.55 -17.87 -10.62
N PHE A 8 18.84 -16.71 -10.57
CA PHE A 8 17.39 -16.68 -10.33
C PHE A 8 16.73 -15.58 -11.17
N SER A 9 15.43 -15.73 -11.42
CA SER A 9 14.61 -14.69 -12.04
C SER A 9 13.87 -13.91 -10.92
N PRO A 10 13.90 -12.58 -10.89
CA PRO A 10 13.09 -11.78 -9.98
C PRO A 10 11.60 -11.80 -10.36
N GLY A 11 10.78 -11.00 -9.65
CA GLY A 11 9.34 -10.87 -9.88
C GLY A 11 8.53 -11.59 -8.80
N LEU A 12 7.69 -10.81 -8.08
CA LEU A 12 6.87 -11.28 -6.96
C LEU A 12 5.43 -11.55 -7.37
N GLU A 13 5.03 -11.09 -8.53
CA GLU A 13 3.68 -11.21 -9.06
C GLU A 13 3.70 -11.32 -10.58
N ILE A 14 2.65 -11.93 -11.11
CA ILE A 14 2.47 -12.14 -12.54
C ILE A 14 1.00 -11.99 -12.94
N SER A 15 0.77 -11.80 -14.24
CA SER A 15 -0.48 -12.10 -14.89
C SER A 15 -0.24 -12.83 -16.19
N GLY A 16 -1.20 -13.63 -16.62
CA GLY A 16 -1.05 -14.40 -17.85
C GLY A 16 -2.24 -15.29 -18.15
N LYS A 17 -2.09 -16.14 -19.15
CA LYS A 17 -3.07 -17.14 -19.56
C LYS A 17 -2.60 -18.52 -19.13
N ILE A 18 -3.49 -19.30 -18.52
CA ILE A 18 -3.18 -20.69 -18.14
C ILE A 18 -3.05 -21.53 -19.40
N ILE A 19 -1.90 -22.17 -19.55
CA ILE A 19 -1.60 -23.10 -20.65
C ILE A 19 -1.68 -24.57 -20.22
N LYS A 20 -1.53 -24.85 -18.92
CA LYS A 20 -1.61 -26.21 -18.35
C LYS A 20 -2.07 -26.13 -16.90
N VAL A 21 -2.83 -27.14 -16.44
CA VAL A 21 -3.26 -27.30 -15.05
C VAL A 21 -2.80 -28.64 -14.50
N GLY A 22 -2.50 -28.69 -13.20
CA GLY A 22 -2.18 -29.93 -12.49
C GLY A 22 -3.42 -30.83 -12.33
N LYS A 23 -3.20 -32.14 -12.13
CA LYS A 23 -4.28 -33.14 -12.05
C LYS A 23 -5.33 -32.86 -10.97
N ASN A 24 -4.93 -32.24 -9.86
CA ASN A 24 -5.79 -31.96 -8.70
C ASN A 24 -6.33 -30.53 -8.66
N VAL A 25 -6.14 -29.73 -9.71
CA VAL A 25 -6.66 -28.36 -9.78
C VAL A 25 -8.06 -28.35 -10.36
N SER A 26 -9.03 -27.92 -9.57
CA SER A 26 -10.47 -27.84 -9.94
C SER A 26 -10.99 -26.41 -10.13
N ASN A 27 -10.31 -25.42 -9.56
CA ASN A 27 -10.76 -24.01 -9.56
C ASN A 27 -10.29 -23.20 -10.77
N HIS A 28 -9.44 -23.78 -11.62
CA HIS A 28 -8.88 -23.17 -12.82
C HIS A 28 -8.91 -24.13 -14.02
N LYS A 29 -8.94 -23.57 -15.23
CA LYS A 29 -8.86 -24.34 -16.47
C LYS A 29 -7.90 -23.67 -17.48
N VAL A 30 -7.43 -24.44 -18.45
CA VAL A 30 -6.66 -23.93 -19.58
C VAL A 30 -7.45 -22.83 -20.28
N GLY A 31 -6.79 -21.72 -20.55
CA GLY A 31 -7.39 -20.54 -21.17
C GLY A 31 -7.81 -19.45 -20.20
N ASP A 32 -7.96 -19.73 -18.89
CA ASP A 32 -8.30 -18.71 -17.89
C ASP A 32 -7.20 -17.62 -17.86
N LEU A 33 -7.62 -16.36 -17.81
CA LEU A 33 -6.76 -15.21 -17.53
C LEU A 33 -6.61 -15.05 -16.02
N VAL A 34 -5.38 -15.06 -15.54
CA VAL A 34 -5.08 -15.10 -14.09
C VAL A 34 -3.99 -14.11 -13.70
N MET A 35 -3.98 -13.76 -12.42
CA MET A 35 -2.89 -13.09 -11.72
C MET A 35 -2.49 -13.94 -10.52
N SER A 36 -1.21 -13.90 -10.14
CA SER A 36 -0.70 -14.71 -9.03
C SER A 36 0.42 -14.02 -8.28
N ILE A 37 0.60 -14.39 -7.02
CA ILE A 37 1.69 -13.95 -6.14
C ILE A 37 2.67 -15.11 -5.97
N MET A 38 3.96 -14.79 -6.01
CA MET A 38 5.05 -15.74 -5.83
C MET A 38 6.21 -15.10 -5.06
N LYS A 39 7.11 -15.91 -4.51
CA LYS A 39 8.30 -15.39 -3.79
C LYS A 39 9.31 -14.73 -4.72
N TYR A 40 9.51 -15.28 -5.90
CA TYR A 40 10.39 -14.82 -7.00
C TYR A 40 10.09 -15.63 -8.25
N GLY A 41 10.64 -15.24 -9.39
CA GLY A 41 10.54 -16.00 -10.64
C GLY A 41 9.51 -15.48 -11.63
N GLY A 42 8.85 -14.34 -11.32
CA GLY A 42 7.80 -13.78 -12.18
C GLY A 42 8.29 -13.20 -13.52
N TYR A 43 9.58 -12.85 -13.65
CA TYR A 43 10.13 -12.31 -14.91
C TYR A 43 10.51 -13.44 -15.87
N ARG A 44 9.49 -14.18 -16.32
CA ARG A 44 9.62 -15.32 -17.26
C ARG A 44 8.44 -15.34 -18.21
N SER A 45 8.64 -15.97 -19.36
CA SER A 45 7.58 -16.24 -20.36
C SER A 45 6.56 -17.25 -19.84
N GLU A 46 7.01 -18.24 -19.07
CA GLU A 46 6.17 -19.27 -18.45
C GLU A 46 6.61 -19.53 -17.02
N VAL A 47 5.63 -19.72 -16.13
CA VAL A 47 5.84 -19.99 -14.71
C VAL A 47 4.86 -21.04 -14.20
N ILE A 48 5.27 -21.78 -13.20
CA ILE A 48 4.39 -22.67 -12.42
C ILE A 48 4.07 -21.99 -11.11
N VAL A 49 2.77 -21.85 -10.81
CA VAL A 49 2.28 -21.21 -9.59
C VAL A 49 1.29 -22.13 -8.86
N PRO A 50 1.23 -22.10 -7.52
CA PRO A 50 0.20 -22.80 -6.76
C PRO A 50 -1.20 -22.23 -7.08
N SER A 51 -2.19 -23.12 -7.21
CA SER A 51 -3.56 -22.72 -7.52
C SER A 51 -4.21 -21.85 -6.44
N GLU A 52 -3.81 -22.04 -5.18
CA GLU A 52 -4.27 -21.26 -4.04
C GLU A 52 -3.78 -19.81 -4.04
N ASN A 53 -2.68 -19.52 -4.74
CA ASN A 53 -2.11 -18.17 -4.89
C ASN A 53 -2.49 -17.52 -6.23
N THR A 54 -3.44 -18.14 -6.95
CA THR A 54 -3.81 -17.75 -8.31
C THR A 54 -5.26 -17.29 -8.34
N TYR A 55 -5.52 -16.13 -8.92
CA TYR A 55 -6.82 -15.47 -8.94
C TYR A 55 -7.21 -15.16 -10.38
N LYS A 56 -8.50 -15.33 -10.71
CA LYS A 56 -9.01 -14.94 -12.03
C LYS A 56 -8.94 -13.42 -12.21
N VAL A 57 -8.46 -12.99 -13.36
CA VAL A 57 -8.50 -11.57 -13.72
C VAL A 57 -9.93 -11.19 -14.08
N PRO A 58 -10.50 -10.09 -13.51
CA PRO A 58 -11.80 -9.59 -13.92
C PRO A 58 -11.85 -9.27 -15.43
N GLU A 59 -12.96 -9.57 -16.10
CA GLU A 59 -13.09 -9.46 -17.56
C GLU A 59 -12.61 -8.12 -18.16
N LYS A 60 -12.87 -7.02 -17.45
CA LYS A 60 -12.52 -5.67 -17.93
C LYS A 60 -11.12 -5.21 -17.53
N MET A 61 -10.36 -6.04 -16.81
CA MET A 61 -9.01 -5.67 -16.34
C MET A 61 -7.95 -6.14 -17.35
N PRO A 62 -7.17 -5.23 -17.94
CA PRO A 62 -6.04 -5.61 -18.79
C PRO A 62 -5.00 -6.41 -18.01
N LEU A 63 -4.36 -7.41 -18.65
CA LEU A 63 -3.31 -8.20 -18.01
C LEU A 63 -2.13 -7.35 -17.53
N THR A 64 -1.82 -6.26 -18.23
CA THR A 64 -0.78 -5.30 -17.81
C THR A 64 -1.09 -4.63 -16.47
N ILE A 65 -2.36 -4.40 -16.17
CA ILE A 65 -2.80 -3.89 -14.86
C ILE A 65 -2.81 -5.03 -13.84
N ALA A 66 -3.33 -6.20 -14.22
CA ALA A 66 -3.38 -7.38 -13.36
C ALA A 66 -1.99 -7.84 -12.89
N ALA A 67 -0.93 -7.61 -13.69
CA ALA A 67 0.45 -7.98 -13.37
C ALA A 67 1.03 -7.24 -12.14
N GLY A 68 0.52 -6.06 -11.79
CA GLY A 68 0.97 -5.28 -10.63
C GLY A 68 -0.11 -5.08 -9.56
N PHE A 69 -1.25 -5.76 -9.71
CA PHE A 69 -2.41 -5.59 -8.84
C PHE A 69 -2.30 -6.35 -7.51
N PRO A 70 -1.92 -7.65 -7.47
CA PRO A 70 -2.02 -8.44 -6.26
C PRO A 70 -1.19 -7.89 -5.10
N VAL A 71 0.07 -7.56 -5.33
CA VAL A 71 0.96 -7.05 -4.27
C VAL A 71 0.56 -5.64 -3.85
N THR A 72 0.28 -4.74 -4.80
CA THR A 72 -0.01 -3.33 -4.48
C THR A 72 -1.35 -3.17 -3.77
N TYR A 73 -2.43 -3.71 -4.35
CA TYR A 73 -3.76 -3.60 -3.78
C TYR A 73 -3.96 -4.54 -2.58
N GLY A 74 -3.36 -5.73 -2.60
CA GLY A 74 -3.39 -6.66 -1.46
C GLY A 74 -2.73 -6.07 -0.22
N THR A 75 -1.55 -5.43 -0.38
CA THR A 75 -0.86 -4.73 0.71
C THR A 75 -1.68 -3.55 1.22
N ALA A 76 -2.19 -2.70 0.33
CA ALA A 76 -3.00 -1.54 0.70
C ALA A 76 -4.31 -1.96 1.41
N TYR A 77 -4.98 -3.00 0.92
CA TYR A 77 -6.19 -3.55 1.54
C TYR A 77 -5.90 -4.10 2.94
N SER A 78 -4.85 -4.91 3.07
CA SER A 78 -4.43 -5.44 4.38
C SER A 78 -4.14 -4.32 5.37
N ALA A 79 -3.40 -3.29 4.95
CA ALA A 79 -3.06 -2.16 5.80
C ALA A 79 -4.29 -1.37 6.25
N LEU A 80 -5.19 -1.04 5.32
CA LEU A 80 -6.36 -0.19 5.60
C LEU A 80 -7.51 -0.94 6.26
N VAL A 81 -7.86 -2.13 5.74
CA VAL A 81 -9.06 -2.86 6.16
C VAL A 81 -8.74 -3.81 7.31
N THR A 82 -7.73 -4.66 7.15
CA THR A 82 -7.43 -5.71 8.14
C THR A 82 -6.74 -5.12 9.38
N LYS A 83 -5.71 -4.30 9.18
CA LYS A 83 -4.89 -3.75 10.26
C LYS A 83 -5.47 -2.47 10.85
N ALA A 84 -5.61 -1.43 10.05
CA ALA A 84 -6.15 -0.16 10.51
C ALA A 84 -7.65 -0.22 10.84
N LYS A 85 -8.42 -1.12 10.22
CA LYS A 85 -9.89 -1.17 10.33
C LYS A 85 -10.49 0.22 10.11
N ILE A 86 -10.09 0.86 9.01
CA ILE A 86 -10.45 2.24 8.69
C ILE A 86 -11.97 2.37 8.54
N LYS A 87 -12.51 3.50 9.02
CA LYS A 87 -13.96 3.77 9.01
C LYS A 87 -14.28 4.96 8.12
N LYS A 88 -15.50 4.99 7.61
CA LYS A 88 -16.05 6.15 6.89
C LYS A 88 -15.92 7.44 7.72
N GLY A 89 -15.46 8.51 7.07
CA GLY A 89 -15.25 9.81 7.71
C GLY A 89 -13.90 9.97 8.44
N GLU A 90 -13.15 8.90 8.67
CA GLU A 90 -11.80 9.01 9.26
C GLU A 90 -10.84 9.71 8.33
N ILE A 91 -9.84 10.38 8.91
CA ILE A 91 -8.77 11.06 8.17
C ILE A 91 -7.55 10.14 8.16
N CYS A 92 -7.08 9.83 6.94
CA CYS A 92 -5.97 8.93 6.69
C CYS A 92 -4.82 9.68 6.00
N ILE A 93 -3.63 9.67 6.62
CA ILE A 93 -2.38 10.04 5.95
C ILE A 93 -1.80 8.80 5.28
N ILE A 94 -1.33 8.98 4.04
CA ILE A 94 -0.59 7.96 3.29
C ILE A 94 0.79 8.51 2.99
N LEU A 95 1.83 8.02 3.69
CA LEU A 95 3.22 8.34 3.45
C LEU A 95 3.77 7.47 2.32
N GLY A 96 4.38 8.08 1.30
CA GLY A 96 4.77 7.39 0.08
C GLY A 96 3.63 7.20 -0.92
N ALA A 97 2.67 8.11 -0.88
CA ALA A 97 1.42 8.05 -1.65
C ALA A 97 1.59 7.95 -3.17
N THR A 98 2.75 8.34 -3.70
CA THR A 98 3.03 8.34 -5.15
C THR A 98 3.56 7.01 -5.69
N GLY A 99 3.80 6.03 -4.82
CA GLY A 99 4.19 4.66 -5.20
C GLY A 99 2.98 3.77 -5.49
N GLY A 100 3.21 2.54 -5.98
CA GLY A 100 2.13 1.60 -6.33
C GLY A 100 1.18 1.30 -5.18
N VAL A 101 1.70 0.91 -4.01
CA VAL A 101 0.90 0.67 -2.80
C VAL A 101 0.20 1.95 -2.33
N GLY A 102 0.88 3.11 -2.45
CA GLY A 102 0.33 4.41 -2.05
C GLY A 102 -0.89 4.81 -2.89
N ILE A 103 -0.81 4.65 -4.21
CA ILE A 103 -1.94 4.90 -5.11
C ILE A 103 -3.10 3.96 -4.81
N ALA A 104 -2.84 2.66 -4.64
CA ALA A 104 -3.86 1.69 -4.27
C ALA A 104 -4.51 2.05 -2.92
N ALA A 105 -3.71 2.49 -1.94
CA ALA A 105 -4.22 2.91 -0.64
C ALA A 105 -5.12 4.15 -0.74
N ILE A 106 -4.80 5.12 -1.61
CA ILE A 106 -5.67 6.28 -1.87
C ILE A 106 -7.03 5.82 -2.39
N GLU A 107 -7.04 4.99 -3.44
CA GLU A 107 -8.27 4.52 -4.07
C GLU A 107 -9.14 3.70 -3.09
N ILE A 108 -8.54 2.78 -2.32
CA ILE A 108 -9.26 1.97 -1.32
C ILE A 108 -9.80 2.86 -0.19
N ALA A 109 -8.97 3.73 0.40
CA ALA A 109 -9.42 4.61 1.49
C ALA A 109 -10.56 5.53 1.05
N LYS A 110 -10.47 6.07 -0.18
CA LYS A 110 -11.54 6.87 -0.79
C LYS A 110 -12.82 6.06 -0.98
N ALA A 111 -12.74 4.85 -1.51
CA ALA A 111 -13.89 3.96 -1.69
C ALA A 111 -14.58 3.62 -0.37
N LEU A 112 -13.82 3.52 0.72
CA LEU A 112 -14.33 3.31 2.08
C LEU A 112 -14.86 4.59 2.75
N GLY A 113 -14.84 5.73 2.05
CA GLY A 113 -15.38 7.00 2.54
C GLY A 113 -14.48 7.75 3.52
N ALA A 114 -13.19 7.45 3.56
CA ALA A 114 -12.22 8.20 4.35
C ALA A 114 -11.80 9.50 3.64
N LYS A 115 -11.32 10.48 4.42
CA LYS A 115 -10.61 11.67 3.91
C LYS A 115 -9.12 11.34 3.80
N VAL A 116 -8.55 11.50 2.62
CA VAL A 116 -7.19 11.08 2.31
C VAL A 116 -6.26 12.28 2.17
N ILE A 117 -5.15 12.25 2.90
CA ILE A 117 -4.01 13.15 2.77
C ILE A 117 -2.86 12.36 2.17
N ALA A 118 -2.56 12.61 0.91
CA ALA A 118 -1.47 11.95 0.22
C ALA A 118 -0.15 12.70 0.41
N CYS A 119 0.84 12.03 1.01
CA CYS A 119 2.15 12.61 1.27
C CYS A 119 3.22 11.97 0.37
N GLY A 120 3.98 12.79 -0.33
CA GLY A 120 5.03 12.36 -1.26
C GLY A 120 6.18 13.35 -1.34
N GLY A 121 7.26 13.00 -2.02
CA GLY A 121 8.44 13.84 -2.17
C GLY A 121 8.59 14.52 -3.52
N ASP A 122 7.58 14.42 -4.41
CA ASP A 122 7.62 14.94 -5.78
C ASP A 122 6.26 15.57 -6.13
N ASP A 123 6.25 16.87 -6.41
CA ASP A 123 5.02 17.63 -6.67
C ASP A 123 4.31 17.19 -7.96
N THR A 124 5.07 16.78 -8.97
CA THR A 124 4.50 16.32 -10.25
C THR A 124 3.73 15.01 -10.04
N LYS A 125 4.32 14.07 -9.31
CA LYS A 125 3.66 12.80 -8.97
C LYS A 125 2.48 13.00 -8.02
N LEU A 126 2.54 13.96 -7.09
CA LEU A 126 1.44 14.27 -6.17
C LEU A 126 0.18 14.74 -6.89
N LYS A 127 0.30 15.39 -8.07
CA LYS A 127 -0.87 15.74 -8.89
C LYS A 127 -1.69 14.52 -9.31
N SER A 128 -1.05 13.36 -9.50
CA SER A 128 -1.75 12.11 -9.81
C SER A 128 -2.57 11.60 -8.61
N CYS A 129 -2.10 11.81 -7.39
CA CYS A 129 -2.80 11.40 -6.18
C CYS A 129 -4.16 12.11 -6.03
N THR A 130 -4.25 13.39 -6.41
CA THR A 130 -5.53 14.13 -6.42
C THR A 130 -6.51 13.52 -7.43
N LYS A 131 -6.04 13.16 -8.63
CA LYS A 131 -6.87 12.49 -9.64
C LYS A 131 -7.37 11.12 -9.16
N LYS A 132 -6.64 10.46 -8.27
CA LYS A 132 -6.98 9.16 -7.67
C LYS A 132 -7.88 9.26 -6.43
N GLY A 133 -8.20 10.47 -5.99
CA GLY A 133 -9.18 10.72 -4.93
C GLY A 133 -8.62 11.24 -3.62
N ALA A 134 -7.33 11.61 -3.55
CA ALA A 134 -6.79 12.30 -2.39
C ALA A 134 -7.46 13.67 -2.22
N ASN A 135 -7.89 13.98 -1.00
CA ASN A 135 -8.49 15.26 -0.66
C ASN A 135 -7.45 16.38 -0.54
N TYR A 136 -6.26 16.02 -0.06
CA TYR A 136 -5.13 16.93 0.10
C TYR A 136 -3.84 16.22 -0.31
N VAL A 137 -2.86 17.01 -0.75
CA VAL A 137 -1.51 16.54 -1.06
C VAL A 137 -0.48 17.36 -0.30
N ILE A 138 0.55 16.71 0.25
CA ILE A 138 1.62 17.35 1.00
C ILE A 138 2.97 16.85 0.50
N ASN A 139 3.84 17.77 0.12
CA ASN A 139 5.22 17.45 -0.18
C ASN A 139 6.06 17.53 1.09
N TYR A 140 6.35 16.38 1.71
CA TYR A 140 7.07 16.29 2.96
C TYR A 140 8.58 16.61 2.84
N LYS A 141 9.12 16.69 1.62
CA LYS A 141 10.52 17.14 1.42
C LYS A 141 10.66 18.66 1.48
N LYS A 142 9.59 19.38 1.17
CA LYS A 142 9.57 20.84 1.15
C LYS A 142 8.96 21.44 2.40
N ASN A 143 8.04 20.72 3.04
CA ASN A 143 7.20 21.26 4.09
C ASN A 143 7.17 20.34 5.32
N ILE A 144 7.13 20.92 6.48
CA ILE A 144 6.93 20.19 7.74
C ILE A 144 5.46 19.75 7.80
N LEU A 145 5.21 18.46 7.98
CA LEU A 145 3.87 17.86 7.98
C LEU A 145 2.90 18.61 8.93
N ARG A 146 3.33 18.92 10.15
CA ARG A 146 2.52 19.63 11.14
C ARG A 146 2.03 20.99 10.66
N ASN A 147 2.90 21.76 9.99
CA ASN A 147 2.56 23.08 9.48
C ASN A 147 1.54 22.99 8.35
N GLU A 148 1.69 22.02 7.46
CA GLU A 148 0.75 21.79 6.37
C GLU A 148 -0.61 21.31 6.88
N LEU A 149 -0.66 20.44 7.89
CA LEU A 149 -1.90 20.02 8.53
C LEU A 149 -2.63 21.21 9.16
N ALA A 150 -1.89 22.11 9.83
CA ALA A 150 -2.46 23.34 10.39
C ALA A 150 -3.00 24.27 9.29
N ARG A 151 -2.28 24.43 8.17
CA ARG A 151 -2.69 25.24 7.01
C ARG A 151 -4.01 24.76 6.40
N ILE A 152 -4.24 23.46 6.36
CA ILE A 152 -5.50 22.87 5.86
C ILE A 152 -6.54 22.64 6.97
N ASN A 153 -6.32 23.21 8.16
CA ASN A 153 -7.19 23.13 9.33
C ASN A 153 -7.52 21.69 9.76
N ILE A 154 -6.53 20.79 9.68
CA ILE A 154 -6.63 19.42 10.18
C ILE A 154 -5.72 19.27 11.39
N LYS A 155 -6.34 19.05 12.56
CA LYS A 155 -5.61 18.95 13.85
C LYS A 155 -5.26 17.52 14.23
N GLU A 156 -6.05 16.55 13.80
CA GLU A 156 -5.98 15.18 14.27
C GLU A 156 -6.18 14.16 13.14
N ILE A 157 -5.38 13.12 13.18
CA ILE A 157 -5.32 12.06 12.17
C ILE A 157 -5.74 10.74 12.81
N ASN A 158 -6.66 10.02 12.16
CA ASN A 158 -7.13 8.72 12.64
C ASN A 158 -6.15 7.59 12.28
N VAL A 159 -5.66 7.59 11.05
CA VAL A 159 -4.84 6.51 10.48
C VAL A 159 -3.65 7.09 9.73
N VAL A 160 -2.50 6.48 9.91
CA VAL A 160 -1.32 6.70 9.07
C VAL A 160 -0.93 5.37 8.44
N ILE A 161 -0.82 5.35 7.12
CA ILE A 161 -0.23 4.23 6.38
C ILE A 161 1.17 4.66 5.97
N ASP A 162 2.17 3.95 6.47
CA ASP A 162 3.57 4.34 6.34
C ASP A 162 4.38 3.35 5.51
N MET A 163 4.77 3.74 4.30
CA MET A 163 5.69 3.02 3.44
C MET A 163 7.11 3.61 3.43
N ILE A 164 7.35 4.70 4.18
CA ILE A 164 8.58 5.49 4.07
C ILE A 164 9.52 5.25 5.25
N GLY A 165 9.03 5.30 6.47
CA GLY A 165 9.87 5.19 7.66
C GLY A 165 10.61 6.49 8.04
N GLY A 166 11.59 6.36 8.93
CA GLY A 166 12.47 7.44 9.36
C GLY A 166 11.74 8.59 10.04
N GLN A 167 12.23 9.81 9.83
CA GLN A 167 11.69 11.03 10.44
C GLN A 167 10.22 11.29 10.07
N TYR A 168 9.78 10.88 8.87
CA TYR A 168 8.40 11.08 8.42
C TYR A 168 7.39 10.30 9.26
N SER A 169 7.76 9.09 9.71
CA SER A 169 6.94 8.30 10.65
C SER A 169 6.77 9.03 11.98
N LEU A 170 7.87 9.60 12.51
CA LEU A 170 7.85 10.33 13.79
C LEU A 170 6.94 11.56 13.74
N ASP A 171 6.98 12.30 12.64
CA ASP A 171 6.12 13.47 12.45
C ASP A 171 4.65 13.07 12.29
N ALA A 172 4.39 11.94 11.62
CA ALA A 172 3.05 11.41 11.48
C ALA A 172 2.47 10.91 12.82
N VAL A 173 3.27 10.23 13.66
CA VAL A 173 2.86 9.81 15.02
C VAL A 173 2.44 11.00 15.88
N LYS A 174 3.15 12.13 15.79
CA LYS A 174 2.79 13.37 16.51
C LYS A 174 1.42 13.90 16.11
N SER A 175 0.94 13.59 14.91
CA SER A 175 -0.33 14.05 14.36
C SER A 175 -1.51 13.15 14.71
N LEU A 176 -1.26 11.93 15.21
CA LEU A 176 -2.33 11.00 15.57
C LEU A 176 -3.24 11.57 16.65
N LYS A 177 -4.52 11.31 16.53
CA LYS A 177 -5.52 11.58 17.57
C LYS A 177 -5.53 10.48 18.65
N TRP A 178 -6.38 10.64 19.65
CA TRP A 178 -6.68 9.58 20.59
C TRP A 178 -7.21 8.32 19.86
N ASN A 179 -6.70 7.14 20.20
CA ASN A 179 -6.95 5.87 19.50
C ASN A 179 -6.51 5.89 18.02
N GLY A 180 -5.56 6.75 17.65
CA GLY A 180 -4.98 6.76 16.31
C GLY A 180 -4.15 5.51 16.00
N ARG A 181 -4.02 5.15 14.74
CA ARG A 181 -3.29 3.96 14.28
C ARG A 181 -2.21 4.33 13.27
N LEU A 182 -0.97 3.93 13.55
CA LEU A 182 0.13 3.91 12.57
C LEU A 182 0.27 2.48 12.05
N VAL A 183 0.05 2.27 10.77
CA VAL A 183 0.32 0.98 10.11
C VAL A 183 1.62 1.08 9.35
N ILE A 184 2.60 0.30 9.78
CA ILE A 184 3.94 0.24 9.17
C ILE A 184 3.89 -0.79 8.04
N VAL A 185 4.15 -0.32 6.81
CA VAL A 185 4.15 -1.16 5.60
C VAL A 185 5.56 -1.36 5.06
N GLY A 186 6.44 -0.36 5.22
CA GLY A 186 7.79 -0.45 4.72
C GLY A 186 8.66 0.74 5.08
N PHE A 187 9.91 0.70 4.65
CA PHE A 187 10.94 1.69 5.00
C PHE A 187 11.68 2.17 3.75
N ALA A 188 10.93 2.77 2.80
CA ALA A 188 11.50 3.22 1.53
C ALA A 188 12.54 4.34 1.67
N SER A 189 12.61 5.02 2.81
CA SER A 189 13.70 5.95 3.14
C SER A 189 15.02 5.25 3.42
N GLY A 190 15.00 3.92 3.65
CA GLY A 190 16.16 3.16 4.13
C GLY A 190 16.37 3.20 5.65
N THR A 191 15.53 3.96 6.38
CA THR A 191 15.67 4.14 7.83
C THR A 191 14.46 3.59 8.57
N ILE A 192 14.68 2.65 9.49
CA ILE A 192 13.65 2.16 10.41
C ILE A 192 13.44 3.24 11.50
N PRO A 193 12.19 3.68 11.75
CA PRO A 193 11.93 4.72 12.73
C PRO A 193 11.97 4.17 14.16
N ASP A 194 12.63 4.88 15.06
CA ASP A 194 12.50 4.68 16.50
C ASP A 194 11.26 5.43 16.99
N ILE A 195 10.17 4.70 17.23
CA ILE A 195 8.92 5.30 17.68
C ILE A 195 8.90 5.38 19.20
N PRO A 196 8.93 6.59 19.79
CA PRO A 196 8.92 6.73 21.24
C PRO A 196 7.60 6.23 21.84
N ALA A 197 7.66 5.20 22.68
CA ALA A 197 6.48 4.56 23.27
C ALA A 197 5.59 5.53 24.07
N ASN A 198 6.17 6.55 24.69
CA ASN A 198 5.42 7.59 25.39
C ASN A 198 4.48 8.38 24.47
N ARG A 199 4.82 8.54 23.19
CA ARG A 199 3.94 9.21 22.21
C ARG A 199 2.68 8.39 21.92
N LEU A 200 2.82 7.08 21.87
CA LEU A 200 1.69 6.17 21.70
C LEU A 200 0.84 6.14 22.99
N LEU A 201 1.47 6.00 24.16
CA LEU A 201 0.81 5.99 25.44
C LEU A 201 -0.07 7.24 25.66
N LEU A 202 0.50 8.44 25.43
CA LEU A 202 -0.22 9.72 25.66
C LEU A 202 -1.44 9.91 24.75
N LYS A 203 -1.59 9.14 23.71
CA LYS A 203 -2.69 9.21 22.75
C LYS A 203 -3.51 7.93 22.68
N ASN A 204 -3.21 6.95 23.54
CA ASN A 204 -3.76 5.60 23.43
C ASN A 204 -3.70 5.07 21.99
N ALA A 205 -2.64 5.45 21.28
CA ALA A 205 -2.45 5.11 19.87
C ALA A 205 -1.69 3.78 19.73
N SER A 206 -1.81 3.14 18.58
CA SER A 206 -1.11 1.89 18.26
C SER A 206 -0.20 2.05 17.05
N ALA A 207 0.95 1.37 17.09
CA ALA A 207 1.78 1.07 15.93
C ALA A 207 1.61 -0.43 15.61
N ILE A 208 1.32 -0.75 14.34
CA ILE A 208 0.90 -2.09 13.88
C ILE A 208 1.79 -2.50 12.70
#